data_585db9829ffdb3b7a2d9ad664e73438c
#
_entry.id   585db9829ffdb3b7a2d9ad664e73438c
#
_cell.length_a   1.000
_cell.length_b   1.000
_cell.length_c   1.000
_cell.angle_alpha   90.00
_cell.angle_beta   90.00
_cell.angle_gamma   90.00
#
_symmetry.space_group_name_H-M   'P 1'
#
loop_
_entity.id
_entity.type
_entity.pdbx_description
1 polymer ?
#
loop_
_entity_poly.entity_id
_entity_poly.type
_entity_poly.pdbx_seq_one_letter_code
_entity_poly.pdbx_strand_id
1 'polypeptide(L)'
;MKVAPAHPDRAAVTALTGIALGCLAACHAGPNYRAPALPAGADAPLVSLDTSLETSAPPPDAWWRLYDDRRLDELVREALMANRDLAAADANLLAARAALSAAHAERYPSTEVAAAGVRGRDAVTDEILELGGHRPQTLWLFEDSFRVAYEVDLFGRIHRAIEQAGANAESVAAARDSVRVVVAAETARGYAEICALGEQLTVARHSLEIVARESEITARRYEAGGNSEFDVQRSQALVSQVSATIPQLQGLRRAALFEMAALLGRTPVNAPRELETCDTPPHLGALIPVGDGGALIRRRPDVRQAERRLAAATAAIGVATAELYPTIRLTGFYGGAATEVSQLTTNAGLTWGVGPSITWSFPNQLGARARVRQAKARQLAALASFDSVVLTALKEAEQALTTYRAALDSRQALVEAQRSIHRSFEIARDEFAAGSLSSLDVLTTEQSLVALDAAVASSDAALAQDQIAVFKALGGGWERETSQLH
;
A
#
# COMPACT_ATOMS: atom_id res chain seq x y z
N MET A 1 -54.01 13.87 -64.09
CA MET A 1 -53.10 12.76 -63.81
C MET A 1 -52.74 12.83 -62.33
N LYS A 2 -53.34 11.96 -61.48
CA LYS A 2 -53.09 11.90 -60.04
C LYS A 2 -51.88 10.95 -59.82
N VAL A 3 -50.74 11.47 -59.36
CA VAL A 3 -49.60 10.66 -58.93
C VAL A 3 -49.91 10.17 -57.49
N ALA A 4 -50.00 8.86 -57.28
CA ALA A 4 -50.16 8.24 -55.97
C ALA A 4 -48.80 8.26 -55.22
N PRO A 5 -48.76 8.53 -53.91
CA PRO A 5 -47.50 8.45 -53.13
C PRO A 5 -47.08 6.98 -52.94
N ALA A 6 -45.84 6.64 -53.32
CA ALA A 6 -45.27 5.34 -53.05
C ALA A 6 -45.06 5.16 -51.54
N HIS A 7 -45.71 4.18 -50.93
CA HIS A 7 -45.44 3.76 -49.55
C HIS A 7 -44.08 3.01 -49.49
N PRO A 8 -43.16 3.37 -48.63
CA PRO A 8 -41.93 2.59 -48.45
C PRO A 8 -42.28 1.19 -47.91
N ASP A 9 -41.66 0.17 -48.49
CA ASP A 9 -41.83 -1.24 -48.12
C ASP A 9 -41.50 -1.43 -46.62
N ARG A 10 -42.50 -1.88 -45.87
CA ARG A 10 -42.37 -2.17 -44.44
C ARG A 10 -41.27 -3.20 -44.13
N ALA A 11 -40.98 -4.08 -45.05
CA ALA A 11 -39.90 -5.07 -44.95
C ALA A 11 -38.50 -4.42 -45.01
N ALA A 12 -38.31 -3.38 -45.84
CA ALA A 12 -37.03 -2.64 -45.92
C ALA A 12 -36.77 -1.80 -44.68
N VAL A 13 -37.80 -1.18 -44.11
CA VAL A 13 -37.72 -0.40 -42.87
C VAL A 13 -37.40 -1.32 -41.67
N THR A 14 -38.00 -2.50 -41.57
CA THR A 14 -37.73 -3.46 -40.49
C THR A 14 -36.36 -4.11 -40.63
N ALA A 15 -35.86 -4.35 -41.85
CA ALA A 15 -34.51 -4.87 -42.07
C ALA A 15 -33.44 -3.81 -41.73
N LEU A 16 -33.66 -2.55 -42.12
CA LEU A 16 -32.74 -1.44 -41.75
C LEU A 16 -32.71 -1.18 -40.23
N THR A 17 -33.88 -1.27 -39.54
CA THR A 17 -33.96 -1.12 -38.09
C THR A 17 -33.26 -2.27 -37.35
N GLY A 18 -33.39 -3.50 -37.86
CA GLY A 18 -32.74 -4.70 -37.32
C GLY A 18 -31.20 -4.64 -37.46
N ILE A 19 -30.69 -4.18 -38.61
CA ILE A 19 -29.26 -4.00 -38.87
C ILE A 19 -28.72 -2.84 -37.99
N ALA A 20 -29.46 -1.75 -37.88
CA ALA A 20 -29.06 -0.62 -37.00
C ALA A 20 -29.01 -1.01 -35.53
N LEU A 21 -29.99 -1.79 -35.02
CA LEU A 21 -29.97 -2.33 -33.65
C LEU A 21 -28.84 -3.35 -33.44
N GLY A 22 -28.54 -4.19 -34.41
CA GLY A 22 -27.46 -5.19 -34.33
C GLY A 22 -26.05 -4.55 -34.34
N CYS A 23 -25.86 -3.42 -35.03
CA CYS A 23 -24.61 -2.66 -35.02
C CYS A 23 -24.38 -1.86 -33.71
N LEU A 24 -25.44 -1.53 -32.98
CA LEU A 24 -25.39 -0.79 -31.73
C LEU A 24 -24.83 -1.62 -30.55
N ALA A 25 -24.87 -2.94 -30.61
CA ALA A 25 -24.46 -3.81 -29.51
C ALA A 25 -22.93 -4.09 -29.45
N ALA A 26 -22.12 -3.66 -30.43
CA ALA A 26 -20.74 -4.13 -30.59
C ALA A 26 -19.64 -3.03 -30.62
N CYS A 27 -19.96 -1.77 -30.50
CA CYS A 27 -18.97 -0.69 -30.70
C CYS A 27 -18.54 0.02 -29.42
N HIS A 28 -17.87 -0.70 -28.50
CA HIS A 28 -17.08 -0.03 -27.48
C HIS A 28 -15.72 0.37 -28.08
N ALA A 29 -15.42 1.68 -28.08
CA ALA A 29 -14.15 2.17 -28.59
C ALA A 29 -12.96 1.67 -27.73
N GLY A 30 -11.84 1.36 -28.40
CA GLY A 30 -10.58 0.98 -27.74
C GLY A 30 -10.45 -0.52 -27.41
N PRO A 31 -9.31 -0.92 -26.86
CA PRO A 31 -9.02 -2.32 -26.52
C PRO A 31 -9.74 -2.75 -25.24
N ASN A 32 -10.10 -4.04 -25.16
CA ASN A 32 -10.52 -4.65 -23.90
C ASN A 32 -9.29 -5.06 -23.09
N TYR A 33 -9.37 -4.89 -21.78
CA TYR A 33 -8.32 -5.34 -20.88
C TYR A 33 -8.16 -6.88 -20.93
N ARG A 34 -6.93 -7.33 -20.94
CA ARG A 34 -6.54 -8.72 -20.73
C ARG A 34 -5.39 -8.74 -19.74
N ALA A 35 -5.41 -9.69 -18.81
CA ALA A 35 -4.32 -9.85 -17.87
C ALA A 35 -3.00 -10.05 -18.63
N PRO A 36 -1.93 -9.33 -18.28
CA PRO A 36 -0.64 -9.45 -18.95
C PRO A 36 -0.04 -10.84 -18.71
N ALA A 37 0.78 -11.32 -19.65
CA ALA A 37 1.64 -12.46 -19.39
C ALA A 37 2.69 -12.07 -18.34
N LEU A 38 3.02 -12.99 -17.44
CA LEU A 38 4.10 -12.79 -16.47
C LEU A 38 5.46 -12.77 -17.19
N PRO A 39 6.46 -12.06 -16.66
CA PRO A 39 7.85 -12.18 -17.11
C PRO A 39 8.30 -13.64 -17.15
N ALA A 40 9.15 -14.00 -18.11
CA ALA A 40 9.60 -15.36 -18.29
C ALA A 40 10.26 -15.92 -17.00
N GLY A 41 9.81 -17.09 -16.54
CA GLY A 41 10.29 -17.73 -15.33
C GLY A 41 9.74 -17.19 -14.01
N ALA A 42 8.81 -16.23 -14.05
CA ALA A 42 8.25 -15.64 -12.83
C ALA A 42 7.33 -16.60 -12.05
N ASP A 43 6.82 -17.64 -12.68
CA ASP A 43 6.02 -18.70 -12.09
C ASP A 43 6.83 -19.93 -11.64
N ALA A 44 8.17 -19.90 -11.85
CA ALA A 44 9.07 -20.97 -11.43
C ALA A 44 9.14 -21.07 -9.89
N PRO A 45 9.53 -22.24 -9.35
CA PRO A 45 9.89 -22.37 -7.94
C PRO A 45 10.98 -21.38 -7.54
N LEU A 46 10.92 -20.87 -6.30
CA LEU A 46 11.96 -20.01 -5.75
C LEU A 46 13.30 -20.74 -5.71
N VAL A 47 14.37 -20.08 -6.18
CA VAL A 47 15.72 -20.67 -6.30
C VAL A 47 16.36 -20.92 -4.94
N SER A 48 16.04 -20.04 -3.97
CA SER A 48 16.57 -20.11 -2.60
C SER A 48 15.77 -21.04 -1.69
N LEU A 49 14.81 -21.82 -2.19
CA LEU A 49 14.00 -22.74 -1.37
C LEU A 49 14.85 -23.91 -0.84
N ASP A 50 14.81 -24.14 0.47
CA ASP A 50 15.44 -25.28 1.14
C ASP A 50 14.38 -26.12 1.87
N THR A 51 14.10 -27.30 1.35
CA THR A 51 13.06 -28.20 1.89
C THR A 51 13.33 -28.70 3.31
N SER A 52 14.52 -28.47 3.87
CA SER A 52 14.83 -28.79 5.26
C SER A 52 14.36 -27.70 6.24
N LEU A 53 14.16 -26.47 5.75
CA LEU A 53 13.79 -25.29 6.55
C LEU A 53 12.41 -24.74 6.20
N GLU A 54 11.91 -25.05 5.00
CA GLU A 54 10.73 -24.44 4.42
C GLU A 54 9.79 -25.50 3.81
N THR A 55 8.50 -25.14 3.72
CA THR A 55 7.50 -25.98 3.05
C THR A 55 6.92 -25.28 1.85
N SER A 56 6.45 -26.06 0.86
CA SER A 56 5.71 -25.55 -0.31
C SER A 56 4.27 -25.14 0.03
N ALA A 57 3.84 -25.26 1.27
CA ALA A 57 2.55 -24.78 1.70
C ALA A 57 2.50 -23.24 1.64
N PRO A 58 1.39 -22.63 1.23
CA PRO A 58 1.27 -21.18 1.26
C PRO A 58 1.29 -20.67 2.73
N PRO A 59 1.91 -19.51 3.00
CA PRO A 59 1.88 -18.92 4.33
C PRO A 59 0.44 -18.59 4.73
N PRO A 60 0.06 -18.81 6.00
CA PRO A 60 -1.26 -18.43 6.49
C PRO A 60 -1.42 -16.90 6.52
N ASP A 61 -2.65 -16.40 6.47
CA ASP A 61 -2.91 -14.97 6.49
C ASP A 61 -2.49 -14.31 7.80
N ALA A 62 -2.78 -14.95 8.93
CA ALA A 62 -2.32 -14.52 10.24
C ALA A 62 -1.00 -15.24 10.61
N TRP A 63 0.03 -15.07 9.77
CA TRP A 63 1.33 -15.75 9.91
C TRP A 63 2.01 -15.51 11.26
N TRP A 64 1.78 -14.37 11.93
CA TRP A 64 2.34 -14.07 13.25
C TRP A 64 1.86 -15.04 14.34
N ARG A 65 0.73 -15.74 14.13
CA ARG A 65 0.25 -16.79 15.04
C ARG A 65 1.10 -18.06 15.02
N LEU A 66 1.95 -18.23 13.99
CA LEU A 66 2.91 -19.34 13.94
C LEU A 66 3.97 -19.27 15.05
N TYR A 67 4.17 -18.07 15.63
CA TYR A 67 5.05 -17.88 16.79
C TYR A 67 4.46 -18.38 18.10
N ASP A 68 3.17 -18.74 18.14
CA ASP A 68 2.44 -19.16 19.34
C ASP A 68 2.58 -18.15 20.51
N ASP A 69 2.68 -16.87 20.17
CA ASP A 69 2.80 -15.76 21.10
C ASP A 69 1.50 -14.94 21.14
N ARG A 70 0.77 -15.11 22.26
CA ARG A 70 -0.51 -14.42 22.46
C ARG A 70 -0.35 -12.89 22.47
N ARG A 71 0.76 -12.40 23.01
CA ARG A 71 1.02 -10.96 23.09
C ARG A 71 1.24 -10.34 21.72
N LEU A 72 2.02 -11.04 20.90
CA LEU A 72 2.23 -10.65 19.49
C LEU A 72 0.88 -10.61 18.73
N ASP A 73 0.02 -11.64 18.89
CA ASP A 73 -1.29 -11.67 18.24
C ASP A 73 -2.20 -10.52 18.70
N GLU A 74 -2.19 -10.18 20.00
CA GLU A 74 -2.95 -9.04 20.54
C GLU A 74 -2.45 -7.70 19.98
N LEU A 75 -1.13 -7.49 19.93
CA LEU A 75 -0.52 -6.25 19.37
C LEU A 75 -0.82 -6.08 17.88
N VAL A 76 -0.65 -7.12 17.08
CA VAL A 76 -0.95 -7.04 15.65
C VAL A 76 -2.43 -6.75 15.39
N ARG A 77 -3.34 -7.39 16.15
CA ARG A 77 -4.77 -7.09 16.04
C ARG A 77 -5.09 -5.65 16.42
N GLU A 78 -4.49 -5.14 17.50
CA GLU A 78 -4.67 -3.74 17.91
C GLU A 78 -4.13 -2.78 16.84
N ALA A 79 -2.91 -3.01 16.33
CA ALA A 79 -2.33 -2.21 15.27
C ALA A 79 -3.23 -2.16 14.02
N LEU A 80 -3.73 -3.32 13.58
CA LEU A 80 -4.63 -3.41 12.43
C LEU A 80 -5.98 -2.69 12.63
N MET A 81 -6.40 -2.43 13.87
CA MET A 81 -7.61 -1.66 14.19
C MET A 81 -7.35 -0.16 14.40
N ALA A 82 -6.19 0.20 14.97
CA ALA A 82 -5.94 1.55 15.47
C ALA A 82 -4.91 2.35 14.67
N ASN A 83 -4.14 1.70 13.78
CA ASN A 83 -3.09 2.34 13.01
C ASN A 83 -3.65 3.45 12.09
N ARG A 84 -2.98 4.62 12.10
CA ARG A 84 -3.47 5.81 11.40
C ARG A 84 -3.19 5.77 9.90
N ASP A 85 -2.14 5.12 9.46
CA ASP A 85 -1.85 4.96 8.03
C ASP A 85 -2.87 4.01 7.38
N LEU A 86 -3.27 2.95 8.11
CA LEU A 86 -4.32 2.06 7.65
C LEU A 86 -5.69 2.76 7.61
N ALA A 87 -6.00 3.59 8.60
CA ALA A 87 -7.21 4.42 8.59
C ALA A 87 -7.23 5.40 7.41
N ALA A 88 -6.09 6.03 7.08
CA ALA A 88 -5.95 6.89 5.90
C ALA A 88 -6.13 6.08 4.59
N ALA A 89 -5.58 4.87 4.50
CA ALA A 89 -5.76 3.99 3.35
C ALA A 89 -7.23 3.55 3.17
N ASP A 90 -7.94 3.26 4.26
CA ASP A 90 -9.39 2.97 4.22
C ASP A 90 -10.20 4.20 3.75
N ALA A 91 -9.87 5.41 4.20
CA ALA A 91 -10.50 6.64 3.73
C ALA A 91 -10.24 6.89 2.23
N ASN A 92 -9.03 6.64 1.74
CA ASN A 92 -8.70 6.71 0.32
C ASN A 92 -9.51 5.71 -0.51
N LEU A 93 -9.76 4.52 0.02
CA LEU A 93 -10.62 3.53 -0.64
C LEU A 93 -12.08 4.01 -0.71
N LEU A 94 -12.60 4.64 0.35
CA LEU A 94 -13.94 5.24 0.32
C LEU A 94 -14.02 6.35 -0.74
N ALA A 95 -13.01 7.22 -0.85
CA ALA A 95 -12.93 8.24 -1.88
C ALA A 95 -12.90 7.64 -3.30
N ALA A 96 -12.13 6.58 -3.54
CA ALA A 96 -12.09 5.90 -4.82
C ALA A 96 -13.43 5.24 -5.20
N ARG A 97 -14.14 4.66 -4.23
CA ARG A 97 -15.49 4.11 -4.42
C ARG A 97 -16.51 5.20 -4.73
N ALA A 98 -16.41 6.36 -4.07
CA ALA A 98 -17.25 7.52 -4.39
C ALA A 98 -17.00 8.04 -5.81
N ALA A 99 -15.74 8.07 -6.26
CA ALA A 99 -15.38 8.43 -7.64
C ALA A 99 -15.96 7.41 -8.66
N LEU A 100 -15.95 6.11 -8.35
CA LEU A 100 -16.64 5.10 -9.15
C LEU A 100 -18.15 5.34 -9.19
N SER A 101 -18.77 5.69 -8.08
CA SER A 101 -20.20 6.03 -8.03
C SER A 101 -20.51 7.27 -8.86
N ALA A 102 -19.63 8.28 -8.86
CA ALA A 102 -19.75 9.46 -9.72
C ALA A 102 -19.65 9.10 -11.20
N ALA A 103 -18.72 8.21 -11.58
CA ALA A 103 -18.63 7.71 -12.96
C ALA A 103 -19.89 6.93 -13.38
N HIS A 104 -20.47 6.13 -12.48
CA HIS A 104 -21.75 5.47 -12.73
C HIS A 104 -22.90 6.45 -12.93
N ALA A 105 -22.89 7.60 -12.25
CA ALA A 105 -23.92 8.63 -12.38
C ALA A 105 -23.98 9.24 -13.80
N GLU A 106 -22.87 9.23 -14.56
CA GLU A 106 -22.84 9.68 -15.96
C GLU A 106 -23.75 8.85 -16.89
N ARG A 107 -24.23 7.67 -16.48
CA ARG A 107 -25.23 6.88 -17.20
C ARG A 107 -26.65 7.44 -17.13
N TYR A 108 -26.90 8.36 -16.22
CA TYR A 108 -28.22 8.94 -15.99
C TYR A 108 -28.28 10.35 -16.54
N PRO A 109 -29.50 10.87 -16.85
CA PRO A 109 -29.66 12.26 -17.22
C PRO A 109 -29.18 13.20 -16.12
N SER A 110 -28.41 14.22 -16.49
CA SER A 110 -28.06 15.32 -15.60
C SER A 110 -29.22 16.34 -15.60
N THR A 111 -29.50 16.90 -14.43
CA THR A 111 -30.51 17.92 -14.24
C THR A 111 -29.90 19.16 -13.61
N GLU A 112 -30.26 20.32 -14.09
CA GLU A 112 -29.81 21.63 -13.61
C GLU A 112 -30.99 22.60 -13.46
N VAL A 113 -31.02 23.30 -12.37
CA VAL A 113 -31.92 24.46 -12.19
C VAL A 113 -31.04 25.70 -12.13
N ALA A 114 -31.31 26.66 -13.00
CA ALA A 114 -30.59 27.93 -13.03
C ALA A 114 -31.58 29.09 -12.99
N ALA A 115 -31.23 30.16 -12.27
CA ALA A 115 -31.93 31.40 -12.28
C ALA A 115 -30.92 32.57 -12.33
N ALA A 116 -31.17 33.55 -13.16
CA ALA A 116 -30.30 34.71 -13.31
C ALA A 116 -31.11 35.98 -13.46
N GLY A 117 -30.56 37.10 -12.99
CA GLY A 117 -31.08 38.45 -13.27
C GLY A 117 -29.91 39.32 -13.69
N VAL A 118 -29.93 39.78 -14.93
CA VAL A 118 -28.87 40.63 -15.49
C VAL A 118 -29.46 41.96 -15.90
N ARG A 119 -28.85 43.07 -15.48
CA ARG A 119 -29.21 44.41 -15.94
C ARG A 119 -28.19 44.87 -16.98
N GLY A 120 -28.67 45.11 -18.19
CA GLY A 120 -27.77 45.48 -19.28
C GLY A 120 -28.51 45.94 -20.52
N ARG A 121 -27.78 46.06 -21.60
CA ARG A 121 -28.29 46.23 -22.94
C ARG A 121 -27.88 45.02 -23.78
N ASP A 122 -28.83 44.50 -24.52
CA ASP A 122 -28.62 43.40 -25.44
C ASP A 122 -28.94 43.84 -26.85
N ALA A 123 -28.03 43.52 -27.79
CA ALA A 123 -28.13 44.02 -29.19
C ALA A 123 -29.44 43.57 -29.89
N VAL A 124 -29.92 42.34 -29.59
CA VAL A 124 -31.15 41.81 -30.19
C VAL A 124 -32.39 42.55 -29.63
N THR A 125 -32.40 42.82 -28.34
CA THR A 125 -33.45 43.58 -27.69
C THR A 125 -33.47 45.02 -28.17
N ASP A 126 -32.32 45.66 -28.33
CA ASP A 126 -32.17 47.02 -28.88
C ASP A 126 -32.69 47.08 -30.31
N GLU A 127 -32.37 46.10 -31.17
CA GLU A 127 -32.85 46.03 -32.57
C GLU A 127 -34.42 45.89 -32.60
N ILE A 128 -34.99 45.06 -31.74
CA ILE A 128 -36.46 44.92 -31.65
C ILE A 128 -37.12 46.23 -31.19
N LEU A 129 -36.52 46.92 -30.21
CA LEU A 129 -37.00 48.23 -29.75
C LEU A 129 -36.93 49.28 -30.85
N GLU A 130 -35.83 49.35 -31.60
CA GLU A 130 -35.65 50.28 -32.72
C GLU A 130 -36.63 50.01 -33.86
N LEU A 131 -36.91 48.77 -34.21
CA LEU A 131 -37.95 48.38 -35.17
C LEU A 131 -39.35 48.80 -34.71
N GLY A 132 -39.60 48.81 -33.39
CA GLY A 132 -40.81 49.33 -32.79
C GLY A 132 -40.84 50.83 -32.62
N GLY A 133 -39.84 51.57 -33.06
CA GLY A 133 -39.72 53.04 -32.93
C GLY A 133 -39.32 53.52 -31.54
N HIS A 134 -38.79 52.63 -30.71
CA HIS A 134 -38.30 52.90 -29.35
C HIS A 134 -36.78 53.10 -29.33
N ARG A 135 -36.27 53.89 -28.40
CA ARG A 135 -34.80 54.02 -28.20
C ARG A 135 -34.25 52.84 -27.40
N PRO A 136 -32.99 52.45 -27.68
CA PRO A 136 -32.29 51.46 -26.87
C PRO A 136 -32.33 51.78 -25.37
N GLN A 137 -32.65 50.82 -24.54
CA GLN A 137 -32.82 50.98 -23.09
C GLN A 137 -32.03 49.97 -22.31
N THR A 138 -31.55 50.35 -21.13
CA THR A 138 -31.00 49.38 -20.14
C THR A 138 -32.16 48.73 -19.40
N LEU A 139 -32.30 47.43 -19.65
CA LEU A 139 -33.40 46.62 -19.05
C LEU A 139 -32.82 45.59 -18.08
N TRP A 140 -33.70 45.09 -17.20
CA TRP A 140 -33.45 43.82 -16.54
C TRP A 140 -33.86 42.67 -17.45
N LEU A 141 -33.06 41.62 -17.48
CA LEU A 141 -33.43 40.34 -18.04
C LEU A 141 -33.37 39.31 -16.91
N PHE A 142 -34.48 38.72 -16.64
CA PHE A 142 -34.64 37.62 -15.69
C PHE A 142 -34.83 36.34 -16.46
N GLU A 143 -34.07 35.30 -16.08
CA GLU A 143 -34.14 33.97 -16.69
C GLU A 143 -34.23 32.94 -15.58
N ASP A 144 -35.10 31.96 -15.74
CA ASP A 144 -35.09 30.71 -14.96
C ASP A 144 -35.17 29.54 -15.93
N SER A 145 -34.52 28.44 -15.57
CA SER A 145 -34.56 27.25 -16.42
C SER A 145 -34.33 25.98 -15.62
N PHE A 146 -35.13 24.98 -15.92
CA PHE A 146 -34.84 23.56 -15.62
C PHE A 146 -34.30 22.91 -16.90
N ARG A 147 -33.10 22.36 -16.82
CA ARG A 147 -32.42 21.71 -17.95
C ARG A 147 -32.21 20.25 -17.62
N VAL A 148 -32.38 19.40 -18.65
CA VAL A 148 -32.09 17.97 -18.61
C VAL A 148 -31.15 17.66 -19.78
N ALA A 149 -30.05 16.93 -19.52
CA ALA A 149 -29.16 16.48 -20.57
C ALA A 149 -28.79 15.00 -20.34
N TYR A 150 -28.90 14.20 -21.38
CA TYR A 150 -28.55 12.79 -21.40
C TYR A 150 -27.60 12.50 -22.57
N GLU A 151 -26.42 11.96 -22.27
CA GLU A 151 -25.48 11.52 -23.28
C GLU A 151 -25.76 10.08 -23.70
N VAL A 152 -26.02 9.89 -25.00
CA VAL A 152 -26.19 8.54 -25.56
C VAL A 152 -24.81 7.96 -25.79
N ASP A 153 -24.44 6.96 -24.99
CA ASP A 153 -23.10 6.33 -25.02
C ASP A 153 -22.91 5.36 -26.20
N LEU A 154 -23.06 5.89 -27.42
CA LEU A 154 -23.02 5.12 -28.66
C LEU A 154 -21.62 4.52 -28.92
N PHE A 155 -20.56 5.20 -28.51
CA PHE A 155 -19.18 4.78 -28.73
C PHE A 155 -18.48 4.29 -27.46
N GLY A 156 -19.21 4.17 -26.35
CA GLY A 156 -18.76 3.57 -25.11
C GLY A 156 -17.85 4.47 -24.26
N ARG A 157 -17.87 5.79 -24.43
CA ARG A 157 -17.09 6.73 -23.61
C ARG A 157 -17.39 6.58 -22.12
N ILE A 158 -18.69 6.61 -21.78
CA ILE A 158 -19.15 6.50 -20.38
C ILE A 158 -18.87 5.10 -19.85
N HIS A 159 -19.10 4.06 -20.63
CA HIS A 159 -18.80 2.68 -20.25
C HIS A 159 -17.32 2.51 -19.91
N ARG A 160 -16.41 3.03 -20.78
CA ARG A 160 -14.96 2.97 -20.55
C ARG A 160 -14.50 3.84 -19.37
N ALA A 161 -15.16 4.97 -19.12
CA ALA A 161 -14.88 5.80 -17.94
C ALA A 161 -15.25 5.06 -16.64
N ILE A 162 -16.35 4.32 -16.62
CA ILE A 162 -16.75 3.48 -15.49
C ILE A 162 -15.78 2.32 -15.29
N GLU A 163 -15.37 1.64 -16.37
CA GLU A 163 -14.37 0.57 -16.33
C GLU A 163 -13.04 1.10 -15.76
N GLN A 164 -12.59 2.27 -16.20
CA GLN A 164 -11.41 2.96 -15.67
C GLN A 164 -11.54 3.27 -14.18
N ALA A 165 -12.66 3.85 -13.77
CA ALA A 165 -12.92 4.20 -12.37
C ALA A 165 -13.02 2.94 -11.48
N GLY A 166 -13.61 1.84 -11.98
CA GLY A 166 -13.68 0.55 -11.31
C GLY A 166 -12.30 -0.04 -11.07
N ALA A 167 -11.47 -0.12 -12.11
CA ALA A 167 -10.11 -0.62 -12.01
C ALA A 167 -9.23 0.27 -11.08
N ASN A 168 -9.45 1.59 -11.08
CA ASN A 168 -8.79 2.49 -10.11
C ASN A 168 -9.22 2.20 -8.68
N ALA A 169 -10.52 1.98 -8.42
CA ALA A 169 -11.00 1.65 -7.08
C ALA A 169 -10.44 0.30 -6.59
N GLU A 170 -10.33 -0.71 -7.47
CA GLU A 170 -9.69 -1.99 -7.16
C GLU A 170 -8.19 -1.83 -6.90
N SER A 171 -7.50 -0.94 -7.64
CA SER A 171 -6.09 -0.62 -7.39
C SER A 171 -5.89 0.02 -6.01
N VAL A 172 -6.76 0.96 -5.61
CA VAL A 172 -6.71 1.58 -4.28
C VAL A 172 -7.06 0.57 -3.18
N ALA A 173 -7.97 -0.38 -3.44
CA ALA A 173 -8.23 -1.48 -2.51
C ALA A 173 -6.99 -2.34 -2.28
N ALA A 174 -6.27 -2.71 -3.35
CA ALA A 174 -5.02 -3.45 -3.24
C ALA A 174 -3.90 -2.64 -2.56
N ALA A 175 -3.85 -1.31 -2.78
CA ALA A 175 -2.93 -0.43 -2.05
C ALA A 175 -3.21 -0.44 -0.53
N ARG A 176 -4.47 -0.40 -0.12
CA ARG A 176 -4.87 -0.52 1.29
C ARG A 176 -4.45 -1.88 1.88
N ASP A 177 -4.59 -2.98 1.11
CA ASP A 177 -4.15 -4.31 1.52
C ASP A 177 -2.61 -4.36 1.69
N SER A 178 -1.84 -3.65 0.84
CA SER A 178 -0.39 -3.49 1.00
C SER A 178 -0.03 -2.78 2.31
N VAL A 179 -0.74 -1.71 2.67
CA VAL A 179 -0.54 -1.03 3.97
C VAL A 179 -0.82 -1.98 5.13
N ARG A 180 -1.84 -2.84 5.02
CA ARG A 180 -2.16 -3.85 6.04
C ARG A 180 -1.02 -4.85 6.24
N VAL A 181 -0.41 -5.35 5.16
CA VAL A 181 0.81 -6.21 5.24
C VAL A 181 1.93 -5.50 5.98
N VAL A 182 2.19 -4.24 5.61
CA VAL A 182 3.26 -3.44 6.25
C VAL A 182 2.99 -3.24 7.72
N VAL A 183 1.79 -2.82 8.12
CA VAL A 183 1.43 -2.60 9.52
C VAL A 183 1.59 -3.88 10.35
N ALA A 184 1.12 -5.03 9.86
CA ALA A 184 1.29 -6.31 10.55
C ALA A 184 2.76 -6.68 10.71
N ALA A 185 3.56 -6.57 9.64
CA ALA A 185 4.97 -6.90 9.66
C ALA A 185 5.80 -5.96 10.56
N GLU A 186 5.57 -4.64 10.46
CA GLU A 186 6.29 -3.68 11.31
C GLU A 186 5.91 -3.81 12.79
N THR A 187 4.66 -4.17 13.11
CA THR A 187 4.26 -4.46 14.50
C THR A 187 4.97 -5.69 15.03
N ALA A 188 5.03 -6.77 14.24
CA ALA A 188 5.75 -7.98 14.63
C ALA A 188 7.26 -7.71 14.79
N ARG A 189 7.86 -6.95 13.86
CA ARG A 189 9.26 -6.54 13.89
C ARG A 189 9.57 -5.71 15.14
N GLY A 190 8.77 -4.69 15.43
CA GLY A 190 8.94 -3.84 16.61
C GLY A 190 8.82 -4.62 17.92
N TYR A 191 7.89 -5.59 17.99
CA TYR A 191 7.76 -6.48 19.13
C TYR A 191 9.01 -7.35 19.30
N ALA A 192 9.47 -8.01 18.24
CA ALA A 192 10.68 -8.82 18.26
C ALA A 192 11.92 -8.00 18.66
N GLU A 193 12.03 -6.75 18.17
CA GLU A 193 13.12 -5.83 18.53
C GLU A 193 13.11 -5.44 20.01
N ILE A 194 11.95 -5.11 20.58
CA ILE A 194 11.81 -4.80 22.00
C ILE A 194 12.26 -5.97 22.86
N CYS A 195 11.86 -7.21 22.51
CA CYS A 195 12.23 -8.41 23.24
C CYS A 195 13.72 -8.74 23.08
N ALA A 196 14.27 -8.61 21.87
CA ALA A 196 15.68 -8.83 21.60
C ALA A 196 16.59 -7.83 22.33
N LEU A 197 16.19 -6.56 22.40
CA LEU A 197 16.90 -5.56 23.23
C LEU A 197 16.79 -5.87 24.72
N GLY A 198 15.71 -6.52 25.15
CA GLY A 198 15.55 -7.06 26.50
C GLY A 198 16.54 -8.19 26.80
N GLU A 199 16.69 -9.13 25.88
CA GLU A 199 17.67 -10.21 25.95
C GLU A 199 19.10 -9.67 26.00
N GLN A 200 19.45 -8.76 25.09
CA GLN A 200 20.77 -8.09 25.08
C GLN A 200 21.07 -7.34 26.38
N LEU A 201 20.08 -6.70 26.98
CA LEU A 201 20.21 -6.06 28.29
C LEU A 201 20.46 -7.06 29.38
N THR A 202 19.82 -8.21 29.36
CA THR A 202 20.03 -9.30 30.33
C THR A 202 21.45 -9.87 30.20
N VAL A 203 21.88 -10.13 28.99
CA VAL A 203 23.28 -10.55 28.69
C VAL A 203 24.29 -9.51 29.13
N ALA A 204 24.11 -8.23 28.79
CA ALA A 204 25.03 -7.16 29.18
C ALA A 204 25.12 -6.98 30.71
N ARG A 205 24.02 -7.11 31.45
CA ARG A 205 24.03 -7.05 32.90
C ARG A 205 24.77 -8.24 33.52
N HIS A 206 24.51 -9.46 32.99
CA HIS A 206 25.22 -10.66 33.44
C HIS A 206 26.73 -10.55 33.16
N SER A 207 27.12 -10.08 31.98
CA SER A 207 28.52 -9.79 31.66
C SER A 207 29.13 -8.77 32.62
N LEU A 208 28.40 -7.69 32.95
CA LEU A 208 28.88 -6.69 33.92
C LEU A 208 29.10 -7.30 35.30
N GLU A 209 28.22 -8.21 35.76
CA GLU A 209 28.41 -8.90 37.04
C GLU A 209 29.69 -9.75 37.04
N ILE A 210 29.98 -10.47 35.94
CA ILE A 210 31.18 -11.26 35.81
C ILE A 210 32.43 -10.38 35.85
N VAL A 211 32.53 -9.39 34.95
CA VAL A 211 33.73 -8.55 34.82
C VAL A 211 33.94 -7.69 36.09
N ALA A 212 32.90 -7.27 36.79
CA ALA A 212 33.01 -6.53 38.04
C ALA A 212 33.60 -7.43 39.16
N ARG A 213 33.13 -8.69 39.23
CA ARG A 213 33.66 -9.65 40.23
C ARG A 213 35.12 -9.97 39.99
N GLU A 214 35.54 -10.22 38.73
CA GLU A 214 36.94 -10.48 38.40
C GLU A 214 37.83 -9.26 38.61
N SER A 215 37.33 -8.05 38.36
CA SER A 215 38.03 -6.78 38.68
C SER A 215 38.26 -6.63 40.18
N GLU A 216 37.27 -7.00 41.00
CA GLU A 216 37.43 -6.97 42.48
C GLU A 216 38.46 -7.98 42.97
N ILE A 217 38.48 -9.20 42.39
CA ILE A 217 39.50 -10.22 42.69
C ILE A 217 40.90 -9.73 42.30
N THR A 218 41.05 -9.11 41.15
CA THR A 218 42.30 -8.53 40.66
C THR A 218 42.80 -7.42 41.57
N ALA A 219 41.90 -6.51 42.08
CA ALA A 219 42.26 -5.48 43.01
C ALA A 219 42.70 -6.03 44.37
N ARG A 220 42.04 -7.04 44.92
CA ARG A 220 42.45 -7.71 46.19
C ARG A 220 43.81 -8.38 46.07
N ARG A 221 44.11 -9.01 44.94
CA ARG A 221 45.42 -9.62 44.67
C ARG A 221 46.50 -8.60 44.54
N TYR A 222 46.24 -7.43 43.96
CA TYR A 222 47.16 -6.32 43.92
C TYR A 222 47.54 -5.83 45.34
N GLU A 223 46.55 -5.67 46.20
CA GLU A 223 46.78 -5.31 47.63
C GLU A 223 47.65 -6.37 48.35
N ALA A 224 47.52 -7.62 47.99
CA ALA A 224 48.33 -8.73 48.49
C ALA A 224 49.68 -8.90 47.78
N GLY A 225 50.03 -8.03 46.83
CA GLY A 225 51.27 -8.08 46.07
C GLY A 225 51.34 -9.14 44.94
N GLY A 226 50.22 -9.73 44.58
CA GLY A 226 50.15 -10.82 43.56
C GLY A 226 49.89 -10.33 42.16
N ASN A 227 49.37 -9.12 41.97
CA ASN A 227 49.05 -8.52 40.66
C ASN A 227 49.71 -7.12 40.53
N SER A 228 49.81 -6.61 39.31
CA SER A 228 50.30 -5.27 39.06
C SER A 228 49.14 -4.21 39.05
N GLU A 229 49.46 -2.93 39.26
CA GLU A 229 48.53 -1.82 39.09
C GLU A 229 47.99 -1.79 37.62
N PHE A 230 48.82 -2.16 36.67
CA PHE A 230 48.43 -2.30 35.26
C PHE A 230 47.25 -3.27 35.06
N ASP A 231 47.28 -4.40 35.77
CA ASP A 231 46.19 -5.40 35.70
C ASP A 231 44.90 -4.86 36.28
N VAL A 232 44.99 -4.08 37.38
CA VAL A 232 43.83 -3.40 38.00
C VAL A 232 43.22 -2.40 37.02
N GLN A 233 44.04 -1.56 36.40
CA GLN A 233 43.54 -0.53 35.47
C GLN A 233 42.91 -1.16 34.23
N ARG A 234 43.44 -2.27 33.72
CA ARG A 234 42.83 -2.99 32.58
C ARG A 234 41.51 -3.63 32.94
N SER A 235 41.39 -4.27 34.10
CA SER A 235 40.11 -4.87 34.53
C SER A 235 39.03 -3.79 34.76
N GLN A 236 39.39 -2.66 35.35
CA GLN A 236 38.48 -1.51 35.53
C GLN A 236 38.03 -0.91 34.18
N ALA A 237 38.94 -0.85 33.20
CA ALA A 237 38.60 -0.41 31.85
C ALA A 237 37.54 -1.33 31.19
N LEU A 238 37.68 -2.64 31.36
CA LEU A 238 36.68 -3.60 30.87
C LEU A 238 35.33 -3.42 31.56
N VAL A 239 35.29 -3.26 32.90
CA VAL A 239 34.05 -2.97 33.64
C VAL A 239 33.37 -1.71 33.07
N SER A 240 34.13 -0.65 32.85
CA SER A 240 33.61 0.60 32.31
C SER A 240 33.10 0.44 30.88
N GLN A 241 33.79 -0.33 30.04
CA GLN A 241 33.37 -0.64 28.65
C GLN A 241 32.06 -1.41 28.61
N VAL A 242 31.92 -2.46 29.41
CA VAL A 242 30.68 -3.26 29.48
C VAL A 242 29.54 -2.43 30.06
N SER A 243 29.79 -1.68 31.12
CA SER A 243 28.74 -0.82 31.72
C SER A 243 28.20 0.25 30.79
N ALA A 244 29.02 0.75 29.84
CA ALA A 244 28.62 1.76 28.86
C ALA A 244 27.61 1.22 27.81
N THR A 245 27.52 -0.09 27.60
CA THR A 245 26.56 -0.70 26.66
C THR A 245 25.14 -0.69 27.21
N ILE A 246 24.96 -0.75 28.53
CA ILE A 246 23.65 -0.85 29.18
C ILE A 246 22.76 0.39 28.90
N PRO A 247 23.18 1.65 29.15
CA PRO A 247 22.36 2.83 28.86
C PRO A 247 22.05 2.96 27.37
N GLN A 248 22.93 2.51 26.47
CA GLN A 248 22.69 2.51 25.04
C GLN A 248 21.55 1.55 24.68
N LEU A 249 21.59 0.30 25.17
CA LEU A 249 20.53 -0.69 24.94
C LEU A 249 19.19 -0.26 25.54
N GLN A 250 19.20 0.35 26.73
CA GLN A 250 18.01 0.93 27.36
C GLN A 250 17.41 2.05 26.50
N GLY A 251 18.24 2.90 25.92
CA GLY A 251 17.83 3.97 25.02
C GLY A 251 17.17 3.43 23.76
N LEU A 252 17.79 2.43 23.11
CA LEU A 252 17.24 1.77 21.92
C LEU A 252 15.91 1.08 22.20
N ARG A 253 15.82 0.35 23.33
CA ARG A 253 14.57 -0.30 23.74
C ARG A 253 13.44 0.69 23.96
N ARG A 254 13.73 1.83 24.60
CA ARG A 254 12.74 2.89 24.78
C ARG A 254 12.32 3.53 23.46
N ALA A 255 13.25 3.70 22.53
CA ALA A 255 12.93 4.18 21.17
C ALA A 255 12.00 3.20 20.44
N ALA A 256 12.27 1.90 20.49
CA ALA A 256 11.42 0.86 19.92
C ALA A 256 10.00 0.83 20.55
N LEU A 257 9.88 1.10 21.85
CA LEU A 257 8.57 1.27 22.50
C LEU A 257 7.78 2.47 21.98
N PHE A 258 8.44 3.57 21.63
CA PHE A 258 7.78 4.73 21.02
C PHE A 258 7.34 4.46 19.58
N GLU A 259 8.14 3.70 18.81
CA GLU A 259 7.74 3.22 17.48
C GLU A 259 6.52 2.30 17.57
N MET A 260 6.52 1.35 18.51
CA MET A 260 5.36 0.51 18.79
C MET A 260 4.12 1.33 19.17
N ALA A 261 4.25 2.34 20.01
CA ALA A 261 3.14 3.22 20.36
C ALA A 261 2.52 3.88 19.10
N ALA A 262 3.36 4.37 18.18
CA ALA A 262 2.88 4.96 16.93
C ALA A 262 2.14 3.93 16.03
N LEU A 263 2.66 2.70 15.92
CA LEU A 263 2.00 1.61 15.19
C LEU A 263 0.62 1.28 15.78
N LEU A 264 0.49 1.33 17.11
CA LEU A 264 -0.77 1.12 17.83
C LEU A 264 -1.68 2.36 17.84
N GLY A 265 -1.31 3.44 17.13
CA GLY A 265 -2.07 4.70 17.11
C GLY A 265 -2.08 5.45 18.44
N ARG A 266 -1.11 5.17 19.33
CA ARG A 266 -0.97 5.76 20.67
C ARG A 266 0.09 6.85 20.68
N THR A 267 -0.02 7.78 21.64
CA THR A 267 1.05 8.77 21.90
C THR A 267 2.18 8.14 22.71
N PRO A 268 3.42 8.71 22.71
CA PRO A 268 4.54 8.19 23.50
C PRO A 268 4.27 8.07 25.01
N VAL A 269 3.40 8.91 25.58
CA VAL A 269 2.99 8.81 26.98
C VAL A 269 2.25 7.49 27.27
N ASN A 270 1.53 6.97 26.29
CA ASN A 270 0.76 5.73 26.35
C ASN A 270 1.49 4.55 25.68
N ALA A 271 2.82 4.62 25.58
CA ALA A 271 3.61 3.51 25.07
C ALA A 271 3.39 2.25 25.92
N PRO A 272 3.38 1.04 25.30
CA PRO A 272 3.10 -0.21 25.99
C PRO A 272 4.29 -0.65 26.87
N ARG A 273 4.44 -0.01 28.03
CA ARG A 273 5.56 -0.25 28.96
C ARG A 273 5.61 -1.67 29.52
N GLU A 274 4.51 -2.38 29.48
CA GLU A 274 4.45 -3.80 29.81
C GLU A 274 5.36 -4.66 28.93
N LEU A 275 5.75 -4.19 27.75
CA LEU A 275 6.73 -4.85 26.88
C LEU A 275 8.17 -4.74 27.39
N GLU A 276 8.43 -3.87 28.38
CA GLU A 276 9.75 -3.78 29.03
C GLU A 276 10.12 -5.05 29.83
N THR A 277 9.19 -5.96 30.05
CA THR A 277 9.46 -7.26 30.69
C THR A 277 9.82 -8.37 29.69
N CYS A 278 9.67 -8.13 28.38
CA CYS A 278 10.03 -9.11 27.37
C CYS A 278 11.56 -9.16 27.21
N ASP A 279 12.15 -10.32 27.42
CA ASP A 279 13.60 -10.58 27.34
C ASP A 279 13.94 -11.79 26.46
N THR A 280 12.98 -12.28 25.68
CA THR A 280 13.15 -13.40 24.77
C THR A 280 12.41 -13.07 23.46
N PRO A 281 13.13 -12.88 22.32
CA PRO A 281 12.47 -12.62 21.05
C PRO A 281 11.62 -13.82 20.60
N PRO A 282 10.48 -13.56 19.93
CA PRO A 282 9.66 -14.66 19.41
C PRO A 282 10.43 -15.44 18.34
N HIS A 283 10.35 -16.76 18.36
CA HIS A 283 10.99 -17.64 17.39
C HIS A 283 10.03 -18.70 16.88
N LEU A 284 10.18 -19.08 15.63
CA LEU A 284 9.39 -20.17 15.04
C LEU A 284 9.96 -21.52 15.44
N GLY A 285 9.10 -22.39 15.96
CA GLY A 285 9.44 -23.80 16.22
C GLY A 285 9.19 -24.74 15.04
N ALA A 286 8.67 -24.22 13.91
CA ALA A 286 8.24 -25.00 12.76
C ALA A 286 8.89 -24.49 11.46
N LEU A 287 8.81 -25.32 10.39
CA LEU A 287 9.25 -24.93 9.05
C LEU A 287 8.42 -23.75 8.52
N ILE A 288 9.08 -22.82 7.83
CA ILE A 288 8.41 -21.64 7.24
C ILE A 288 7.61 -22.08 6.01
N PRO A 289 6.28 -21.81 5.96
CA PRO A 289 5.50 -22.03 4.75
C PRO A 289 5.77 -20.90 3.75
N VAL A 290 6.35 -21.24 2.57
CA VAL A 290 6.81 -20.26 1.57
C VAL A 290 5.92 -20.24 0.32
N GLY A 291 5.41 -21.41 -0.12
CA GLY A 291 4.69 -21.53 -1.39
C GLY A 291 5.65 -21.56 -2.60
N ASP A 292 5.12 -21.23 -3.78
CA ASP A 292 5.88 -21.10 -5.03
C ASP A 292 5.82 -19.66 -5.59
N GLY A 293 6.64 -19.35 -6.61
CA GLY A 293 6.69 -18.02 -7.22
C GLY A 293 5.35 -17.57 -7.83
N GLY A 294 4.60 -18.49 -8.42
CA GLY A 294 3.28 -18.20 -8.98
C GLY A 294 2.23 -17.89 -7.88
N ALA A 295 2.27 -18.62 -6.77
CA ALA A 295 1.42 -18.35 -5.60
C ALA A 295 1.77 -17.01 -4.97
N LEU A 296 3.06 -16.68 -4.83
CA LEU A 296 3.56 -15.41 -4.36
C LEU A 296 3.00 -14.24 -5.17
N ILE A 297 3.12 -14.27 -6.49
CA ILE A 297 2.66 -13.21 -7.40
C ILE A 297 1.15 -12.99 -7.26
N ARG A 298 0.36 -14.07 -7.20
CA ARG A 298 -1.10 -13.97 -7.05
C ARG A 298 -1.53 -13.42 -5.70
N ARG A 299 -0.73 -13.64 -4.64
CA ARG A 299 -1.05 -13.28 -3.28
C ARG A 299 -0.68 -11.82 -2.95
N ARG A 300 0.40 -11.29 -3.52
CA ARG A 300 0.92 -9.97 -3.17
C ARG A 300 -0.01 -8.83 -3.59
N PRO A 301 -0.44 -7.98 -2.63
CA PRO A 301 -1.36 -6.87 -2.95
C PRO A 301 -0.72 -5.79 -3.83
N ASP A 302 0.59 -5.55 -3.77
CA ASP A 302 1.30 -4.59 -4.61
C ASP A 302 1.33 -5.03 -6.09
N VAL A 303 1.47 -6.31 -6.38
CA VAL A 303 1.35 -6.87 -7.73
C VAL A 303 -0.07 -6.69 -8.25
N ARG A 304 -1.09 -6.99 -7.44
CA ARG A 304 -2.50 -6.77 -7.76
C ARG A 304 -2.79 -5.29 -7.99
N GLN A 305 -2.21 -4.39 -7.19
CA GLN A 305 -2.34 -2.95 -7.39
C GLN A 305 -1.81 -2.52 -8.76
N ALA A 306 -0.62 -2.99 -9.16
CA ALA A 306 0.01 -2.66 -10.43
C ALA A 306 -0.81 -3.21 -11.61
N GLU A 307 -1.34 -4.44 -11.51
CA GLU A 307 -2.23 -5.05 -12.50
C GLU A 307 -3.51 -4.23 -12.69
N ARG A 308 -4.15 -3.78 -11.60
CA ARG A 308 -5.37 -2.96 -11.68
C ARG A 308 -5.10 -1.57 -12.25
N ARG A 309 -3.93 -0.98 -12.02
CA ARG A 309 -3.50 0.26 -12.67
C ARG A 309 -3.35 0.08 -14.19
N LEU A 310 -2.81 -1.04 -14.63
CA LEU A 310 -2.72 -1.38 -16.04
C LEU A 310 -4.13 -1.52 -16.67
N ALA A 311 -5.07 -2.17 -15.97
CA ALA A 311 -6.45 -2.27 -16.41
C ALA A 311 -7.09 -0.88 -16.57
N ALA A 312 -6.93 0.00 -15.60
CA ALA A 312 -7.42 1.38 -15.67
C ALA A 312 -6.79 2.16 -16.84
N ALA A 313 -5.48 2.02 -17.05
CA ALA A 313 -4.79 2.67 -18.17
C ALA A 313 -5.25 2.12 -19.53
N THR A 314 -5.62 0.85 -19.61
CA THR A 314 -6.20 0.24 -20.81
C THR A 314 -7.60 0.80 -21.11
N ALA A 315 -8.46 0.92 -20.10
CA ALA A 315 -9.78 1.52 -20.25
C ALA A 315 -9.69 3.01 -20.66
N ALA A 316 -8.69 3.75 -20.17
CA ALA A 316 -8.43 5.13 -20.56
C ALA A 316 -8.14 5.30 -22.06
N ILE A 317 -7.58 4.29 -22.74
CA ILE A 317 -7.44 4.30 -24.21
C ILE A 317 -8.82 4.33 -24.87
N GLY A 318 -9.77 3.58 -24.32
CA GLY A 318 -11.15 3.54 -24.81
C GLY A 318 -11.83 4.90 -24.68
N VAL A 319 -11.69 5.56 -23.52
CA VAL A 319 -12.21 6.93 -23.28
C VAL A 319 -11.63 7.90 -24.30
N ALA A 320 -10.29 7.93 -24.48
CA ALA A 320 -9.65 8.81 -25.44
C ALA A 320 -9.99 8.48 -26.91
N THR A 321 -10.23 7.19 -27.23
CA THR A 321 -10.62 6.78 -28.58
C THR A 321 -12.05 7.22 -28.89
N ALA A 322 -12.95 7.17 -27.92
CA ALA A 322 -14.32 7.63 -28.08
C ALA A 322 -14.40 9.13 -28.47
N GLU A 323 -13.43 9.96 -28.07
CA GLU A 323 -13.36 11.39 -28.45
C GLU A 323 -13.11 11.63 -29.97
N LEU A 324 -12.74 10.60 -30.72
CA LEU A 324 -12.63 10.67 -32.19
C LEU A 324 -13.99 10.64 -32.88
N TYR A 325 -15.03 10.28 -32.19
CA TYR A 325 -16.39 10.09 -32.70
C TYR A 325 -17.32 11.21 -32.24
N PRO A 326 -18.47 11.41 -32.90
CA PRO A 326 -19.48 12.38 -32.48
C PRO A 326 -20.04 12.04 -31.09
N THR A 327 -20.21 13.05 -30.24
CA THR A 327 -20.99 12.93 -29.00
C THR A 327 -22.44 13.29 -29.30
N ILE A 328 -23.37 12.40 -28.96
CA ILE A 328 -24.81 12.58 -29.15
C ILE A 328 -25.44 12.81 -27.78
N ARG A 329 -26.11 13.95 -27.61
CA ARG A 329 -26.82 14.29 -26.38
C ARG A 329 -28.28 14.59 -26.68
N LEU A 330 -29.17 14.05 -25.86
CA LEU A 330 -30.56 14.47 -25.80
C LEU A 330 -30.68 15.55 -24.73
N THR A 331 -31.10 16.74 -25.12
CA THR A 331 -31.24 17.89 -24.21
C THR A 331 -32.67 18.37 -24.18
N GLY A 332 -33.12 18.79 -23.02
CA GLY A 332 -34.41 19.43 -22.84
C GLY A 332 -34.28 20.61 -21.86
N PHE A 333 -35.02 21.64 -22.09
CA PHE A 333 -35.13 22.75 -21.16
C PHE A 333 -36.58 23.25 -21.07
N TYR A 334 -36.93 23.76 -19.91
CA TYR A 334 -38.21 24.40 -19.60
C TYR A 334 -37.94 25.55 -18.62
N GLY A 335 -38.42 26.73 -18.91
CA GLY A 335 -38.20 27.90 -18.05
C GLY A 335 -38.84 29.17 -18.57
N GLY A 336 -38.40 30.29 -18.04
CA GLY A 336 -38.87 31.62 -18.43
C GLY A 336 -37.74 32.57 -18.75
N ALA A 337 -38.01 33.53 -19.65
CA ALA A 337 -37.16 34.70 -19.92
C ALA A 337 -38.03 35.94 -20.06
N ALA A 338 -37.81 36.95 -19.22
CA ALA A 338 -38.66 38.15 -19.19
C ALA A 338 -37.90 39.38 -18.63
N THR A 339 -38.40 40.55 -18.94
CA THR A 339 -37.85 41.81 -18.41
C THR A 339 -38.36 42.14 -17.01
N GLU A 340 -39.43 41.47 -16.55
CA GLU A 340 -40.00 41.57 -15.21
C GLU A 340 -40.16 40.16 -14.61
N VAL A 341 -39.88 40.02 -13.34
CA VAL A 341 -40.01 38.71 -12.62
C VAL A 341 -41.44 38.16 -12.68
N SER A 342 -42.44 39.02 -12.62
CA SER A 342 -43.86 38.67 -12.71
C SER A 342 -44.27 37.99 -14.02
N GLN A 343 -43.48 38.18 -15.08
CA GLN A 343 -43.76 37.65 -16.41
C GLN A 343 -43.10 36.27 -16.66
N LEU A 344 -42.15 35.85 -15.81
CA LEU A 344 -41.45 34.58 -15.97
C LEU A 344 -42.40 33.37 -16.00
N THR A 345 -43.48 33.42 -15.24
CA THR A 345 -44.46 32.33 -15.17
C THR A 345 -45.64 32.49 -16.11
N THR A 346 -45.63 33.53 -16.97
CA THR A 346 -46.71 33.78 -17.94
C THR A 346 -46.38 33.12 -19.28
N ASN A 347 -47.40 32.89 -20.11
CA ASN A 347 -47.20 32.36 -21.46
C ASN A 347 -46.30 33.23 -22.33
N ALA A 348 -46.15 34.52 -22.03
CA ALA A 348 -45.30 35.45 -22.77
C ALA A 348 -43.81 35.26 -22.47
N GLY A 349 -43.49 34.85 -21.22
CA GLY A 349 -42.11 34.58 -20.82
C GLY A 349 -41.67 33.11 -20.98
N LEU A 350 -42.63 32.17 -21.17
CA LEU A 350 -42.38 30.74 -21.20
C LEU A 350 -41.50 30.31 -22.40
N THR A 351 -40.42 29.61 -22.11
CA THR A 351 -39.55 29.04 -23.10
C THR A 351 -39.33 27.53 -22.82
N TRP A 352 -39.37 26.72 -23.84
CA TRP A 352 -39.07 25.29 -23.70
C TRP A 352 -38.54 24.70 -25.02
N GLY A 353 -37.80 23.65 -24.91
CA GLY A 353 -37.33 22.92 -26.06
C GLY A 353 -36.80 21.53 -25.69
N VAL A 354 -36.91 20.57 -26.59
CA VAL A 354 -36.35 19.26 -26.47
C VAL A 354 -35.80 18.80 -27.82
N GLY A 355 -34.62 18.24 -27.84
CA GLY A 355 -34.04 17.74 -29.08
C GLY A 355 -32.67 17.08 -28.92
N PRO A 356 -32.24 16.33 -29.93
CA PRO A 356 -30.87 15.81 -29.96
C PRO A 356 -29.89 16.91 -30.37
N SER A 357 -28.72 16.89 -29.77
CA SER A 357 -27.55 17.67 -30.21
C SER A 357 -26.40 16.76 -30.52
N ILE A 358 -25.70 17.04 -31.60
CA ILE A 358 -24.52 16.28 -32.04
C ILE A 358 -23.34 17.23 -32.08
N THR A 359 -22.29 16.86 -31.33
CA THR A 359 -21.04 17.65 -31.30
C THR A 359 -19.89 16.79 -31.82
N TRP A 360 -19.12 17.26 -32.81
CA TRP A 360 -18.03 16.55 -33.38
C TRP A 360 -16.91 17.49 -33.84
N SER A 361 -15.70 17.23 -33.39
CA SER A 361 -14.52 18.02 -33.77
C SER A 361 -13.93 17.52 -35.11
N PHE A 362 -14.63 17.80 -36.22
CA PHE A 362 -14.20 17.40 -37.56
C PHE A 362 -14.05 18.66 -38.47
N PRO A 363 -13.05 18.66 -39.36
CA PRO A 363 -12.02 17.65 -39.68
C PRO A 363 -10.81 17.65 -38.74
N ASN A 364 -10.63 18.68 -37.89
CA ASN A 364 -9.45 18.80 -37.04
C ASN A 364 -9.50 17.89 -35.80
N GLN A 365 -9.00 16.69 -35.94
CA GLN A 365 -8.88 15.71 -34.87
C GLN A 365 -7.47 15.56 -34.28
N LEU A 366 -6.56 16.48 -34.57
CA LEU A 366 -5.15 16.36 -34.12
C LEU A 366 -5.02 16.26 -32.60
N GLY A 367 -5.81 17.04 -31.87
CA GLY A 367 -5.85 16.99 -30.40
C GLY A 367 -6.35 15.64 -29.87
N ALA A 368 -7.47 15.11 -30.38
CA ALA A 368 -8.01 13.81 -29.99
C ALA A 368 -7.04 12.66 -30.29
N ARG A 369 -6.43 12.65 -31.48
CA ARG A 369 -5.40 11.68 -31.84
C ARG A 369 -4.16 11.77 -30.95
N ALA A 370 -3.78 12.97 -30.50
CA ALA A 370 -2.69 13.16 -29.54
C ALA A 370 -3.05 12.56 -28.18
N ARG A 371 -4.29 12.74 -27.69
CA ARG A 371 -4.78 12.12 -26.45
C ARG A 371 -4.79 10.60 -26.53
N VAL A 372 -5.19 10.00 -27.65
CA VAL A 372 -5.10 8.56 -27.87
C VAL A 372 -3.65 8.06 -27.80
N ARG A 373 -2.69 8.77 -28.46
CA ARG A 373 -1.27 8.41 -28.35
C ARG A 373 -0.76 8.51 -26.90
N GLN A 374 -1.16 9.56 -26.19
CA GLN A 374 -0.80 9.76 -24.78
C GLN A 374 -1.34 8.61 -23.91
N ALA A 375 -2.62 8.22 -24.09
CA ALA A 375 -3.23 7.11 -23.35
C ALA A 375 -2.51 5.77 -23.62
N LYS A 376 -2.16 5.49 -24.89
CA LYS A 376 -1.37 4.32 -25.26
C LYS A 376 0.02 4.31 -24.60
N ALA A 377 0.71 5.46 -24.60
CA ALA A 377 2.01 5.56 -23.94
C ALA A 377 1.91 5.35 -22.42
N ARG A 378 0.85 5.86 -21.77
CA ARG A 378 0.58 5.60 -20.35
C ARG A 378 0.29 4.13 -20.06
N GLN A 379 -0.43 3.44 -20.93
CA GLN A 379 -0.69 2.00 -20.80
C GLN A 379 0.62 1.19 -20.92
N LEU A 380 1.53 1.54 -21.86
CA LEU A 380 2.85 0.90 -21.94
C LEU A 380 3.70 1.15 -20.69
N ALA A 381 3.66 2.37 -20.14
CA ALA A 381 4.33 2.68 -18.88
C ALA A 381 3.74 1.87 -17.70
N ALA A 382 2.42 1.70 -17.66
CA ALA A 382 1.76 0.88 -16.63
C ALA A 382 2.12 -0.61 -16.76
N LEU A 383 2.28 -1.14 -17.99
CA LEU A 383 2.75 -2.51 -18.22
C LEU A 383 4.18 -2.70 -17.73
N ALA A 384 5.10 -1.81 -18.10
CA ALA A 384 6.49 -1.86 -17.63
C ALA A 384 6.58 -1.73 -16.09
N SER A 385 5.70 -0.92 -15.47
CA SER A 385 5.60 -0.83 -14.02
C SER A 385 5.10 -2.13 -13.39
N PHE A 386 4.13 -2.82 -14.01
CA PHE A 386 3.67 -4.14 -13.57
C PHE A 386 4.82 -5.15 -13.60
N ASP A 387 5.55 -5.25 -14.70
CA ASP A 387 6.70 -6.15 -14.84
C ASP A 387 7.76 -5.86 -13.78
N SER A 388 8.06 -4.58 -13.53
CA SER A 388 9.00 -4.15 -12.50
C SER A 388 8.57 -4.56 -11.09
N VAL A 389 7.28 -4.45 -10.77
CA VAL A 389 6.73 -4.86 -9.45
C VAL A 389 6.82 -6.37 -9.30
N VAL A 390 6.50 -7.17 -10.33
CA VAL A 390 6.64 -8.63 -10.31
C VAL A 390 8.09 -9.03 -10.05
N LEU A 391 9.04 -8.46 -10.80
CA LEU A 391 10.48 -8.76 -10.62
C LEU A 391 10.98 -8.34 -9.23
N THR A 392 10.48 -7.22 -8.72
CA THR A 392 10.82 -6.75 -7.36
C THR A 392 10.27 -7.69 -6.29
N ALA A 393 9.04 -8.19 -6.46
CA ALA A 393 8.43 -9.14 -5.54
C ALA A 393 9.24 -10.45 -5.45
N LEU A 394 9.65 -11.00 -6.59
CA LEU A 394 10.49 -12.21 -6.65
C LEU A 394 11.86 -11.96 -6.01
N LYS A 395 12.52 -10.84 -6.36
CA LYS A 395 13.80 -10.44 -5.77
C LYS A 395 13.71 -10.35 -4.24
N GLU A 396 12.68 -9.70 -3.71
CA GLU A 396 12.50 -9.53 -2.25
C GLU A 396 12.31 -10.88 -1.55
N ALA A 397 11.54 -11.80 -2.13
CA ALA A 397 11.36 -13.14 -1.57
C ALA A 397 12.67 -13.92 -1.56
N GLU A 398 13.41 -13.94 -2.67
CA GLU A 398 14.71 -14.63 -2.77
C GLU A 398 15.76 -14.03 -1.82
N GLN A 399 15.80 -12.69 -1.71
CA GLN A 399 16.72 -12.02 -0.78
C GLN A 399 16.38 -12.37 0.67
N ALA A 400 15.10 -12.32 1.05
CA ALA A 400 14.67 -12.61 2.41
C ALA A 400 15.02 -14.07 2.80
N LEU A 401 14.76 -15.05 1.93
CA LEU A 401 15.10 -16.45 2.15
C LEU A 401 16.60 -16.65 2.28
N THR A 402 17.38 -16.03 1.39
CA THR A 402 18.85 -16.14 1.42
C THR A 402 19.43 -15.54 2.70
N THR A 403 18.95 -14.36 3.11
CA THR A 403 19.41 -13.68 4.33
C THR A 403 19.05 -14.49 5.57
N TYR A 404 17.80 -14.99 5.65
CA TYR A 404 17.36 -15.84 6.76
C TYR A 404 18.22 -17.09 6.93
N ARG A 405 18.56 -17.78 5.83
CA ARG A 405 19.45 -18.94 5.87
C ARG A 405 20.84 -18.58 6.37
N ALA A 406 21.44 -17.53 5.84
CA ALA A 406 22.74 -17.05 6.28
C ALA A 406 22.76 -16.67 7.77
N ALA A 407 21.65 -16.10 8.27
CA ALA A 407 21.50 -15.80 9.70
C ALA A 407 21.43 -17.06 10.57
N LEU A 408 20.74 -18.13 10.10
CA LEU A 408 20.72 -19.44 10.79
C LEU A 408 22.11 -20.06 10.90
N ASP A 409 22.85 -20.13 9.78
CA ASP A 409 24.20 -20.70 9.73
C ASP A 409 25.16 -19.90 10.62
N SER A 410 25.11 -18.57 10.55
CA SER A 410 25.91 -17.68 11.38
C SER A 410 25.62 -17.86 12.87
N ARG A 411 24.33 -17.93 13.25
CA ARG A 411 23.92 -18.18 14.63
C ARG A 411 24.44 -19.50 15.16
N GLN A 412 24.35 -20.57 14.38
CA GLN A 412 24.86 -21.88 14.78
C GLN A 412 26.34 -21.82 15.09
N ALA A 413 27.15 -21.19 14.21
CA ALA A 413 28.59 -21.04 14.43
C ALA A 413 28.89 -20.18 15.67
N LEU A 414 28.15 -19.10 15.91
CA LEU A 414 28.31 -18.26 17.10
C LEU A 414 27.97 -19.01 18.39
N VAL A 415 26.91 -19.82 18.43
CA VAL A 415 26.53 -20.64 19.58
C VAL A 415 27.62 -21.69 19.90
N GLU A 416 28.23 -22.30 18.88
CA GLU A 416 29.37 -23.25 19.05
C GLU A 416 30.61 -22.53 19.61
N ALA A 417 30.91 -21.33 19.09
CA ALA A 417 32.00 -20.50 19.59
C ALA A 417 31.76 -20.05 21.04
N GLN A 418 30.52 -19.65 21.37
CA GLN A 418 30.09 -19.28 22.72
C GLN A 418 30.31 -20.44 23.72
N ARG A 419 29.87 -21.66 23.37
CA ARG A 419 30.06 -22.82 24.24
C ARG A 419 31.56 -23.11 24.51
N SER A 420 32.39 -22.96 23.47
CA SER A 420 33.85 -23.15 23.58
C SER A 420 34.50 -22.09 24.47
N ILE A 421 34.14 -20.82 24.32
CA ILE A 421 34.69 -19.72 25.13
C ILE A 421 34.24 -19.80 26.59
N HIS A 422 32.98 -20.16 26.85
CA HIS A 422 32.52 -20.41 28.21
C HIS A 422 33.35 -21.45 28.93
N ARG A 423 33.61 -22.58 28.26
CA ARG A 423 34.47 -23.62 28.83
C ARG A 423 35.91 -23.15 29.02
N SER A 424 36.46 -22.38 28.08
CA SER A 424 37.80 -21.81 28.18
C SER A 424 37.92 -20.85 29.35
N PHE A 425 36.90 -20.01 29.58
CA PHE A 425 36.87 -19.08 30.70
C PHE A 425 36.81 -19.80 32.06
N GLU A 426 36.01 -20.84 32.20
CA GLU A 426 35.98 -21.68 33.40
C GLU A 426 37.37 -22.24 33.70
N ILE A 427 38.04 -22.83 32.71
CA ILE A 427 39.38 -23.41 32.84
C ILE A 427 40.40 -22.32 33.22
N ALA A 428 40.36 -21.18 32.48
CA ALA A 428 41.31 -20.09 32.74
C ALA A 428 41.17 -19.51 34.16
N ARG A 429 39.96 -19.44 34.66
CA ARG A 429 39.67 -18.93 36.03
C ARG A 429 40.20 -19.93 37.09
N ASP A 430 39.98 -21.25 36.88
CA ASP A 430 40.41 -22.31 37.79
C ASP A 430 41.93 -22.39 37.83
N GLU A 431 42.60 -22.34 36.67
CA GLU A 431 44.06 -22.33 36.57
C GLU A 431 44.72 -21.07 37.11
N PHE A 432 44.07 -19.92 36.92
CA PHE A 432 44.52 -18.66 37.56
C PHE A 432 44.40 -18.73 39.09
N ALA A 433 43.32 -19.33 39.61
CA ALA A 433 43.16 -19.58 41.02
C ALA A 433 44.28 -20.47 41.58
N ALA A 434 44.72 -21.49 40.81
CA ALA A 434 45.83 -22.38 41.14
C ALA A 434 47.21 -21.74 40.91
N GLY A 435 47.30 -20.55 40.30
CA GLY A 435 48.55 -19.82 40.02
C GLY A 435 49.31 -20.28 38.78
N SER A 436 48.69 -21.07 37.90
CA SER A 436 49.28 -21.61 36.65
C SER A 436 49.05 -20.74 35.42
N LEU A 437 48.06 -19.80 35.47
CA LEU A 437 47.80 -18.86 34.39
C LEU A 437 48.00 -17.42 34.88
N SER A 438 48.27 -16.50 33.95
CA SER A 438 48.37 -15.05 34.22
C SER A 438 47.01 -14.36 34.28
N SER A 439 46.94 -13.20 34.95
CA SER A 439 45.75 -12.36 34.91
C SER A 439 45.39 -11.86 33.51
N LEU A 440 46.39 -11.74 32.65
CA LEU A 440 46.21 -11.36 31.24
C LEU A 440 45.41 -12.42 30.46
N ASP A 441 45.71 -13.70 30.68
CA ASP A 441 45.05 -14.81 29.99
C ASP A 441 43.57 -14.87 30.40
N VAL A 442 43.26 -14.71 31.69
CA VAL A 442 41.89 -14.63 32.20
C VAL A 442 41.13 -13.44 31.56
N LEU A 443 41.74 -12.25 31.59
CA LEU A 443 41.11 -11.02 31.09
C LEU A 443 40.82 -11.10 29.56
N THR A 444 41.78 -11.66 28.79
CA THR A 444 41.55 -11.82 27.32
C THR A 444 40.50 -12.86 26.99
N THR A 445 40.38 -13.91 27.79
CA THR A 445 39.34 -14.92 27.65
C THR A 445 37.96 -14.34 28.05
N GLU A 446 37.92 -13.53 29.13
CA GLU A 446 36.76 -12.84 29.59
C GLU A 446 36.24 -11.81 28.56
N GLN A 447 37.12 -11.02 27.95
CA GLN A 447 36.79 -10.12 26.85
C GLN A 447 36.13 -10.86 25.69
N SER A 448 36.68 -12.03 25.34
CA SER A 448 36.14 -12.88 24.27
C SER A 448 34.79 -13.47 24.64
N LEU A 449 34.59 -13.87 25.92
CA LEU A 449 33.32 -14.34 26.43
C LEU A 449 32.21 -13.27 26.31
N VAL A 450 32.49 -12.06 26.84
CA VAL A 450 31.54 -10.93 26.74
C VAL A 450 31.19 -10.59 25.31
N ALA A 451 32.18 -10.61 24.41
CA ALA A 451 31.97 -10.33 22.99
C ALA A 451 31.09 -11.41 22.30
N LEU A 452 31.32 -12.70 22.60
CA LEU A 452 30.54 -13.79 22.02
C LEU A 452 29.13 -13.87 22.60
N ASP A 453 28.92 -13.62 23.87
CA ASP A 453 27.60 -13.55 24.47
C ASP A 453 26.75 -12.44 23.84
N ALA A 454 27.33 -11.25 23.64
CA ALA A 454 26.69 -10.16 22.93
C ALA A 454 26.41 -10.48 21.44
N ALA A 455 27.33 -11.20 20.78
CA ALA A 455 27.17 -11.58 19.37
C ALA A 455 26.04 -12.61 19.20
N VAL A 456 25.88 -13.57 20.09
CA VAL A 456 24.77 -14.53 20.06
C VAL A 456 23.44 -13.81 20.24
N ALA A 457 23.30 -12.97 21.27
CA ALA A 457 22.08 -12.20 21.52
C ALA A 457 21.73 -11.26 20.34
N SER A 458 22.74 -10.69 19.68
CA SER A 458 22.54 -9.89 18.45
C SER A 458 22.12 -10.76 17.27
N SER A 459 22.63 -12.00 17.16
CA SER A 459 22.24 -12.92 16.08
C SER A 459 20.80 -13.44 16.26
N ASP A 460 20.36 -13.64 17.52
CA ASP A 460 18.96 -14.01 17.82
C ASP A 460 17.99 -12.88 17.42
N ALA A 461 18.38 -11.64 17.68
CA ALA A 461 17.63 -10.46 17.22
C ALA A 461 17.53 -10.41 15.68
N ALA A 462 18.65 -10.59 14.98
CA ALA A 462 18.69 -10.60 13.51
C ALA A 462 17.83 -11.73 12.93
N LEU A 463 17.93 -12.93 13.48
CA LEU A 463 17.15 -14.09 13.04
C LEU A 463 15.63 -13.86 13.17
N ALA A 464 15.16 -13.29 14.28
CA ALA A 464 13.75 -12.96 14.47
C ALA A 464 13.27 -11.92 13.44
N GLN A 465 14.09 -10.91 13.14
CA GLN A 465 13.78 -9.89 12.13
C GLN A 465 13.76 -10.48 10.71
N ASP A 466 14.70 -11.36 10.36
CA ASP A 466 14.78 -12.01 9.05
C ASP A 466 13.59 -12.95 8.82
N GLN A 467 13.14 -13.68 9.84
CA GLN A 467 11.91 -14.48 9.76
C GLN A 467 10.69 -13.63 9.41
N ILE A 468 10.53 -12.48 10.07
CA ILE A 468 9.44 -11.55 9.80
C ILE A 468 9.56 -10.96 8.39
N ALA A 469 10.78 -10.65 7.95
CA ALA A 469 11.04 -10.16 6.59
C ALA A 469 10.64 -11.18 5.51
N VAL A 470 10.85 -12.48 5.75
CA VAL A 470 10.36 -13.55 4.86
C VAL A 470 8.83 -13.47 4.73
N PHE A 471 8.08 -13.43 5.83
CA PHE A 471 6.60 -13.35 5.76
C PHE A 471 6.11 -12.06 5.10
N LYS A 472 6.76 -10.94 5.34
CA LYS A 472 6.47 -9.67 4.67
C LYS A 472 6.69 -9.77 3.16
N ALA A 473 7.80 -10.35 2.72
CA ALA A 473 8.14 -10.56 1.30
C ALA A 473 7.16 -11.51 0.61
N LEU A 474 6.66 -12.52 1.33
CA LEU A 474 5.65 -13.45 0.85
C LEU A 474 4.23 -12.84 0.77
N GLY A 475 4.05 -11.60 1.24
CA GLY A 475 2.78 -10.88 1.14
C GLY A 475 1.68 -11.43 2.04
N GLY A 476 2.03 -12.04 3.18
CA GLY A 476 1.05 -12.51 4.18
C GLY A 476 0.44 -11.38 5.01
N GLY A 477 -0.77 -11.60 5.53
CA GLY A 477 -1.38 -10.73 6.55
C GLY A 477 -2.41 -9.71 6.06
N TRP A 478 -2.88 -9.77 4.80
CA TRP A 478 -3.84 -8.82 4.28
C TRP A 478 -5.28 -9.34 4.15
N GLU A 479 -5.49 -10.65 4.03
CA GLU A 479 -6.84 -11.21 3.98
C GLU A 479 -7.53 -11.02 5.33
N ARG A 480 -8.76 -10.55 5.29
CA ARG A 480 -9.59 -10.52 6.50
C ARG A 480 -10.02 -11.94 6.79
N GLU A 481 -9.87 -12.39 8.04
CA GLU A 481 -10.66 -13.55 8.48
C GLU A 481 -12.10 -13.26 8.04
N THR A 482 -12.60 -14.03 7.10
CA THR A 482 -14.05 -14.08 6.82
C THR A 482 -14.68 -14.58 8.09
N SER A 483 -15.03 -13.65 9.01
CA SER A 483 -15.96 -13.95 10.08
C SER A 483 -17.19 -14.51 9.37
N GLN A 484 -17.43 -15.77 9.58
CA GLN A 484 -18.67 -16.45 9.22
C GLN A 484 -19.81 -15.64 9.85
N LEU A 485 -20.31 -14.65 9.10
CA LEU A 485 -21.61 -14.07 9.36
C LEU A 485 -22.61 -15.09 8.82
N HIS A 486 -23.01 -15.96 9.73
CA HIS A 486 -24.26 -16.72 9.62
C HIS A 486 -25.42 -15.84 10.05
#